data_3614cf5b8914bc4cb6031f1e33bfc6ff
#
_entry.id   3614cf5b8914bc4cb6031f1e33bfc6ff
#
_cell.length_a   1.000
_cell.length_b   1.000
_cell.length_c   1.000
_cell.angle_alpha   90.00
_cell.angle_beta   90.00
_cell.angle_gamma   90.00
#
_symmetry.space_group_name_H-M   'P 1'
#
loop_
_entity.id
_entity.type
_entity.pdbx_description
1 polymer ?
#
loop_
_entity_poly.entity_id
_entity_poly.type
_entity_poly.pdbx_seq_one_letter_code
_entity_poly.pdbx_strand_id
1 'polypeptide(L)'
;LQKTAVTHLSAVVNLEQHHTLKDLEKIKDELEKVFDTKVFQMAIHRDEGKIKHKETGEYLVSGTDFFYNPDDKKYYTNKDKHTFLNEININEYDIEKNYHAHIELMGLDSNGQAIRQKMNRFVLSNLQDFTAQTLMMERGNNYQVKKSAKRLDTHEFKARKKRENEVK
;
A
#
# COMPACT_ATOMS: atom_id res chain seq x y z
N LEU A 1 -8.71 4.00 -29.64
CA LEU A 1 -7.95 4.23 -28.38
C LEU A 1 -6.54 4.63 -28.75
N GLN A 2 -6.06 5.76 -28.23
CA GLN A 2 -4.66 6.15 -28.40
C GLN A 2 -3.76 5.10 -27.71
N LYS A 3 -2.62 4.76 -28.34
CA LYS A 3 -1.66 3.77 -27.81
C LYS A 3 -1.15 4.06 -26.39
N THR A 4 -1.40 5.25 -25.87
CA THR A 4 -0.97 5.73 -24.54
C THR A 4 -2.12 5.90 -23.53
N ALA A 5 -3.34 5.43 -23.86
CA ALA A 5 -4.47 5.54 -22.94
C ALA A 5 -4.26 4.66 -21.71
N VAL A 6 -4.32 5.25 -20.53
CA VAL A 6 -4.33 4.51 -19.26
C VAL A 6 -5.71 3.85 -19.13
N THR A 7 -5.73 2.53 -19.27
CA THR A 7 -6.97 1.74 -19.29
C THR A 7 -7.49 1.42 -17.89
N HIS A 8 -6.64 1.44 -16.89
CA HIS A 8 -7.02 1.25 -15.49
C HIS A 8 -6.15 2.11 -14.55
N LEU A 9 -6.66 2.34 -13.36
CA LEU A 9 -5.99 3.04 -12.27
C LEU A 9 -6.18 2.25 -10.98
N SER A 10 -5.16 2.23 -10.13
CA SER A 10 -5.22 1.61 -8.82
C SER A 10 -5.22 2.69 -7.73
N ALA A 11 -6.21 2.64 -6.85
CA ALA A 11 -6.22 3.39 -5.61
C ALA A 11 -5.76 2.48 -4.46
N VAL A 12 -4.79 2.96 -3.67
CA VAL A 12 -4.32 2.25 -2.48
C VAL A 12 -4.90 2.92 -1.24
N VAL A 13 -5.55 2.13 -0.40
CA VAL A 13 -6.20 2.59 0.84
C VAL A 13 -5.54 1.88 2.02
N ASN A 14 -4.94 2.64 2.94
CA ASN A 14 -4.43 2.08 4.19
C ASN A 14 -5.60 1.63 5.07
N LEU A 15 -5.42 0.51 5.74
CA LEU A 15 -6.43 -0.12 6.57
C LEU A 15 -5.86 -0.46 7.96
N GLU A 16 -6.75 -0.71 8.90
CA GLU A 16 -6.45 -1.41 10.15
C GLU A 16 -6.89 -2.87 10.07
N GLN A 17 -6.46 -3.67 11.04
CA GLN A 17 -6.68 -5.11 11.04
C GLN A 17 -8.16 -5.51 10.95
N HIS A 18 -9.04 -4.71 11.53
CA HIS A 18 -10.49 -5.01 11.62
C HIS A 18 -11.28 -4.66 10.36
N HIS A 19 -10.72 -3.83 9.45
CA HIS A 19 -11.43 -3.44 8.23
C HIS A 19 -11.64 -4.62 7.28
N THR A 20 -12.77 -4.61 6.59
CA THR A 20 -13.24 -5.66 5.68
C THR A 20 -13.56 -5.10 4.29
N LEU A 21 -13.86 -5.96 3.33
CA LEU A 21 -14.34 -5.53 2.01
C LEU A 21 -15.64 -4.73 2.10
N LYS A 22 -16.48 -5.00 3.09
CA LYS A 22 -17.74 -4.25 3.30
C LYS A 22 -17.49 -2.78 3.63
N ASP A 23 -16.42 -2.48 4.36
CA ASP A 23 -16.03 -1.10 4.69
C ASP A 23 -15.55 -0.35 3.44
N LEU A 24 -14.99 -1.08 2.47
CA LEU A 24 -14.54 -0.51 1.19
C LEU A 24 -15.67 -0.26 0.19
N GLU A 25 -16.86 -0.86 0.35
CA GLU A 25 -17.98 -0.68 -0.58
C GLU A 25 -18.40 0.79 -0.69
N LYS A 26 -18.44 1.53 0.43
CA LYS A 26 -18.77 2.96 0.43
C LYS A 26 -17.70 3.79 -0.30
N ILE A 27 -16.43 3.42 -0.14
CA ILE A 27 -15.31 4.08 -0.82
C ILE A 27 -15.39 3.82 -2.33
N LYS A 28 -15.67 2.57 -2.70
CA LYS A 28 -15.93 2.16 -4.07
C LYS A 28 -17.03 3.00 -4.71
N ASP A 29 -18.20 3.08 -4.04
CA ASP A 29 -19.36 3.81 -4.55
C ASP A 29 -19.04 5.31 -4.73
N GLU A 30 -18.30 5.92 -3.82
CA GLU A 30 -17.86 7.31 -3.95
C GLU A 30 -16.86 7.50 -5.10
N LEU A 31 -15.92 6.59 -5.29
CA LEU A 31 -14.98 6.62 -6.42
C LEU A 31 -15.73 6.51 -7.76
N GLU A 32 -16.67 5.57 -7.86
CA GLU A 32 -17.50 5.39 -9.06
C GLU A 32 -18.31 6.66 -9.38
N LYS A 33 -18.90 7.27 -8.35
CA LYS A 33 -19.69 8.50 -8.48
C LYS A 33 -18.84 9.71 -8.88
N VAL A 34 -17.72 9.93 -8.19
CA VAL A 34 -16.86 11.11 -8.41
C VAL A 34 -16.24 11.10 -9.79
N PHE A 35 -15.83 9.94 -10.27
CA PHE A 35 -15.14 9.80 -11.55
C PHE A 35 -16.04 9.34 -12.69
N ASP A 36 -17.30 9.01 -12.41
CA ASP A 36 -18.24 8.44 -13.39
C ASP A 36 -17.66 7.20 -14.08
N THR A 37 -17.08 6.30 -13.30
CA THR A 37 -16.35 5.12 -13.77
C THR A 37 -16.83 3.86 -13.05
N LYS A 38 -16.16 2.72 -13.28
CA LYS A 38 -16.42 1.46 -12.60
C LYS A 38 -15.19 0.91 -11.89
N VAL A 39 -15.40 0.45 -10.68
CA VAL A 39 -14.46 -0.40 -9.95
C VAL A 39 -14.71 -1.84 -10.38
N PHE A 40 -13.68 -2.51 -10.84
CA PHE A 40 -13.78 -3.89 -11.31
C PHE A 40 -13.10 -4.90 -10.36
N GLN A 41 -12.28 -4.43 -9.45
CA GLN A 41 -11.61 -5.29 -8.46
C GLN A 41 -11.32 -4.54 -7.17
N MET A 42 -11.48 -5.23 -6.03
CA MET A 42 -10.99 -4.81 -4.73
C MET A 42 -10.29 -5.98 -4.06
N ALA A 43 -9.11 -5.74 -3.49
CA ALA A 43 -8.36 -6.75 -2.76
C ALA A 43 -7.76 -6.15 -1.48
N ILE A 44 -7.86 -6.87 -0.36
CA ILE A 44 -7.22 -6.50 0.90
C ILE A 44 -5.97 -7.36 1.09
N HIS A 45 -4.84 -6.71 1.28
CA HIS A 45 -3.57 -7.33 1.63
C HIS A 45 -3.40 -7.35 3.14
N ARG A 46 -3.21 -8.54 3.71
CA ARG A 46 -3.05 -8.78 5.16
C ARG A 46 -1.74 -9.48 5.51
N ASP A 47 -1.05 -9.98 4.52
CA ASP A 47 0.18 -10.76 4.58
C ASP A 47 1.43 -9.93 4.32
N GLU A 48 1.27 -8.72 3.83
CA GLU A 48 2.36 -7.80 3.60
C GLU A 48 2.81 -7.08 4.88
N GLY A 49 4.07 -6.68 4.90
CA GLY A 49 4.63 -5.97 6.03
C GLY A 49 6.15 -5.94 6.02
N LYS A 50 6.71 -5.58 7.14
CA LYS A 50 8.14 -5.61 7.40
C LYS A 50 8.39 -6.22 8.76
N ILE A 51 9.56 -6.79 8.93
CA ILE A 51 10.04 -7.30 10.20
C ILE A 51 11.30 -6.55 10.59
N LYS A 52 11.46 -6.33 11.89
CA LYS A 52 12.63 -5.65 12.47
C LYS A 52 13.34 -6.61 13.40
N HIS A 53 14.60 -6.89 13.14
CA HIS A 53 15.41 -7.73 14.03
C HIS A 53 15.57 -7.06 15.40
N LYS A 54 15.28 -7.78 16.48
CA LYS A 54 15.24 -7.23 17.84
C LYS A 54 16.58 -6.70 18.32
N GLU A 55 17.67 -7.41 17.99
CA GLU A 55 19.01 -7.03 18.44
C GLU A 55 19.69 -6.02 17.49
N THR A 56 19.69 -6.32 16.18
CA THR A 56 20.42 -5.49 15.21
C THR A 56 19.63 -4.28 14.74
N GLY A 57 18.30 -4.29 14.90
CA GLY A 57 17.41 -3.25 14.38
C GLY A 57 17.27 -3.25 12.85
N GLU A 58 17.80 -4.26 12.16
CA GLU A 58 17.70 -4.39 10.70
C GLU A 58 16.26 -4.66 10.29
N TYR A 59 15.84 -4.02 9.18
CA TYR A 59 14.52 -4.22 8.60
C TYR A 59 14.59 -5.14 7.37
N LEU A 60 13.70 -6.12 7.34
CA LEU A 60 13.41 -6.94 6.17
C LEU A 60 11.97 -6.70 5.72
N VAL A 61 11.76 -6.56 4.40
CA VAL A 61 10.45 -6.25 3.79
C VAL A 61 9.91 -7.49 3.10
N SER A 62 8.67 -7.83 3.40
CA SER A 62 7.97 -8.96 2.78
C SER A 62 7.89 -8.80 1.25
N GLY A 63 8.07 -9.90 0.53
CA GLY A 63 8.05 -9.92 -0.94
C GLY A 63 9.30 -9.35 -1.61
N THR A 64 10.24 -8.78 -0.84
CA THR A 64 11.52 -8.25 -1.35
C THR A 64 12.71 -8.95 -0.70
N ASP A 65 12.73 -9.03 0.62
CA ASP A 65 13.85 -9.55 1.37
C ASP A 65 13.57 -10.93 1.96
N PHE A 66 12.30 -11.22 2.21
CA PHE A 66 11.87 -12.52 2.73
C PHE A 66 10.50 -12.92 2.17
N PHE A 67 10.23 -14.20 2.20
CA PHE A 67 9.02 -14.82 1.68
C PHE A 67 8.51 -15.86 2.67
N TYR A 68 7.19 -16.01 2.73
CA TYR A 68 6.53 -17.08 3.43
C TYR A 68 6.35 -18.28 2.48
N ASN A 69 6.81 -19.45 2.89
CA ASN A 69 6.55 -20.69 2.18
C ASN A 69 5.32 -21.38 2.82
N PRO A 70 4.21 -21.53 2.11
CA PRO A 70 2.99 -22.13 2.65
C PRO A 70 3.10 -23.63 2.88
N ASP A 71 4.02 -24.30 2.18
CA ASP A 71 4.17 -25.76 2.26
C ASP A 71 4.75 -26.22 3.61
N ASP A 72 5.76 -25.53 4.09
CA ASP A 72 6.40 -25.81 5.39
C ASP A 72 6.05 -24.79 6.49
N LYS A 73 5.28 -23.74 6.13
CA LYS A 73 4.84 -22.64 7.01
C LYS A 73 6.00 -21.85 7.63
N LYS A 74 7.07 -21.68 6.88
CA LYS A 74 8.28 -20.99 7.32
C LYS A 74 8.57 -19.76 6.48
N TYR A 75 9.45 -18.90 7.01
CA TYR A 75 9.93 -17.70 6.33
C TYR A 75 11.38 -17.90 5.89
N TYR A 76 11.70 -17.41 4.70
CA TYR A 76 13.03 -17.54 4.10
C TYR A 76 13.52 -16.21 3.56
N THR A 77 14.80 -15.91 3.73
CA THR A 77 15.45 -14.82 3.01
C THR A 77 15.61 -15.21 1.54
N ASN A 78 15.61 -14.22 0.67
CA ASN A 78 15.84 -14.42 -0.75
C ASN A 78 16.99 -13.53 -1.23
N LYS A 79 17.88 -14.10 -2.05
CA LYS A 79 18.95 -13.37 -2.72
C LYS A 79 18.54 -12.99 -4.15
N ASP A 80 17.66 -13.79 -4.75
CA ASP A 80 16.95 -13.49 -5.99
C ASP A 80 15.63 -14.26 -6.01
N LYS A 81 14.70 -13.82 -6.85
CA LYS A 81 13.26 -14.19 -6.80
C LYS A 81 12.94 -15.69 -6.86
N HIS A 82 13.92 -16.55 -6.99
CA HIS A 82 13.74 -17.98 -7.24
C HIS A 82 14.50 -18.92 -6.28
N THR A 83 15.28 -18.37 -5.35
CA THR A 83 16.12 -19.21 -4.47
C THR A 83 15.87 -18.88 -3.00
N PHE A 84 15.21 -19.79 -2.28
CA PHE A 84 15.13 -19.75 -0.81
C PHE A 84 16.52 -20.05 -0.24
N LEU A 85 17.10 -19.11 0.51
CA LEU A 85 18.47 -19.25 0.99
C LEU A 85 18.56 -19.67 2.44
N ASN A 86 17.99 -18.87 3.34
CA ASN A 86 18.09 -19.13 4.77
C ASN A 86 16.72 -19.04 5.42
N GLU A 87 16.42 -20.00 6.28
CA GLU A 87 15.25 -19.93 7.15
C GLU A 87 15.40 -18.76 8.13
N ILE A 88 14.34 -17.99 8.31
CA ILE A 88 14.27 -16.88 9.26
C ILE A 88 13.57 -17.39 10.53
N ASN A 89 14.24 -17.27 11.67
CA ASN A 89 13.59 -17.45 12.95
C ASN A 89 12.75 -16.19 13.27
N ILE A 90 11.46 -16.23 12.96
CA ILE A 90 10.55 -15.09 13.12
C ILE A 90 10.48 -14.59 14.57
N ASN A 91 10.83 -15.42 15.57
CA ASN A 91 10.83 -15.02 16.98
C ASN A 91 11.92 -13.99 17.32
N GLU A 92 12.94 -13.85 16.49
CA GLU A 92 13.99 -12.85 16.62
C GLU A 92 13.60 -11.47 16.07
N TYR A 93 12.38 -11.36 15.51
CA TYR A 93 11.90 -10.15 14.86
C TYR A 93 10.61 -9.63 15.49
N ASP A 94 10.47 -8.30 15.47
CA ASP A 94 9.20 -7.61 15.67
C ASP A 94 8.50 -7.45 14.33
N ILE A 95 7.21 -7.80 14.26
CA ILE A 95 6.43 -7.80 13.02
C ILE A 95 5.62 -6.52 12.94
N GLU A 96 5.84 -5.72 11.90
CA GLU A 96 5.04 -4.56 11.55
C GLU A 96 4.19 -4.86 10.30
N LYS A 97 2.91 -5.19 10.51
CA LYS A 97 1.96 -5.45 9.42
C LYS A 97 1.60 -4.16 8.67
N ASN A 98 1.40 -4.28 7.38
CA ASN A 98 0.94 -3.20 6.50
C ASN A 98 -0.41 -3.59 5.87
N TYR A 99 -1.48 -3.35 6.60
CA TYR A 99 -2.82 -3.61 6.08
C TYR A 99 -3.20 -2.54 5.08
N HIS A 100 -3.54 -2.93 3.88
CA HIS A 100 -4.02 -2.02 2.85
C HIS A 100 -4.92 -2.73 1.85
N ALA A 101 -5.65 -1.94 1.07
CA ALA A 101 -6.46 -2.44 -0.03
C ALA A 101 -6.02 -1.81 -1.34
N HIS A 102 -6.12 -2.57 -2.40
CA HIS A 102 -6.11 -2.09 -3.77
C HIS A 102 -7.54 -2.04 -4.30
N ILE A 103 -7.91 -0.91 -4.88
CA ILE A 103 -9.19 -0.70 -5.57
C ILE A 103 -8.87 -0.35 -7.01
N GLU A 104 -9.20 -1.25 -7.93
CA GLU A 104 -8.89 -1.11 -9.35
C GLU A 104 -10.08 -0.50 -10.09
N LEU A 105 -9.85 0.65 -10.73
CA LEU A 105 -10.85 1.41 -11.48
C LEU A 105 -10.57 1.37 -12.97
N MET A 106 -11.63 1.42 -13.76
CA MET A 106 -11.48 1.70 -15.19
C MET A 106 -10.94 3.12 -15.40
N GLY A 107 -9.98 3.25 -16.31
CA GLY A 107 -9.32 4.53 -16.60
C GLY A 107 -10.17 5.52 -17.41
N LEU A 108 -11.37 5.10 -17.83
CA LEU A 108 -12.30 5.89 -18.64
C LEU A 108 -13.63 6.08 -17.89
N ASP A 109 -14.26 7.22 -18.09
CA ASP A 109 -15.62 7.48 -17.64
C ASP A 109 -16.68 6.94 -18.60
N SER A 110 -17.97 7.12 -18.27
CA SER A 110 -19.10 6.67 -19.10
C SER A 110 -19.12 7.25 -20.51
N ASN A 111 -18.47 8.39 -20.73
CA ASN A 111 -18.34 9.06 -22.03
C ASN A 111 -17.06 8.67 -22.78
N GLY A 112 -16.26 7.74 -22.24
CA GLY A 112 -14.99 7.33 -22.82
C GLY A 112 -13.84 8.32 -22.63
N GLN A 113 -13.99 9.29 -21.71
CA GLN A 113 -12.94 10.25 -21.39
C GLN A 113 -12.06 9.75 -20.24
N ALA A 114 -10.76 10.08 -20.29
CA ALA A 114 -9.82 9.64 -19.27
C ALA A 114 -10.13 10.28 -17.90
N ILE A 115 -10.43 9.46 -16.90
CA ILE A 115 -10.77 9.93 -15.53
C ILE A 115 -9.60 10.66 -14.86
N ARG A 116 -8.36 10.43 -15.30
CA ARG A 116 -7.17 11.13 -14.81
C ARG A 116 -7.29 12.65 -14.95
N GLN A 117 -8.03 13.16 -15.94
CA GLN A 117 -8.27 14.58 -16.12
C GLN A 117 -9.14 15.19 -15.00
N LYS A 118 -9.98 14.38 -14.34
CA LYS A 118 -10.81 14.74 -13.21
C LYS A 118 -10.06 14.72 -11.87
N MET A 119 -8.87 14.10 -11.81
CA MET A 119 -8.06 13.90 -10.60
C MET A 119 -7.24 15.16 -10.26
N ASN A 120 -7.92 16.24 -9.92
CA ASN A 120 -7.25 17.43 -9.41
C ASN A 120 -7.06 17.34 -7.87
N ARG A 121 -6.26 18.27 -7.33
CA ARG A 121 -5.91 18.31 -5.90
C ARG A 121 -7.13 18.36 -4.98
N PHE A 122 -8.17 19.10 -5.34
CA PHE A 122 -9.36 19.24 -4.50
C PHE A 122 -10.16 17.95 -4.46
N VAL A 123 -10.39 17.31 -5.61
CA VAL A 123 -11.08 16.03 -5.71
C VAL A 123 -10.35 14.97 -4.90
N LEU A 124 -9.03 14.85 -5.07
CA LEU A 124 -8.22 13.85 -4.32
C LEU A 124 -8.20 14.15 -2.81
N SER A 125 -8.17 15.42 -2.40
CA SER A 125 -8.26 15.82 -0.98
C SER A 125 -9.60 15.40 -0.38
N ASN A 126 -10.71 15.68 -1.07
CA ASN A 126 -12.05 15.32 -0.61
C ASN A 126 -12.22 13.78 -0.51
N LEU A 127 -11.66 13.03 -1.44
CA LEU A 127 -11.67 11.57 -1.38
C LEU A 127 -10.85 11.04 -0.21
N GLN A 128 -9.73 11.67 0.15
CA GLN A 128 -8.97 11.31 1.35
C GLN A 128 -9.78 11.59 2.63
N ASP A 129 -10.46 12.75 2.70
CA ASP A 129 -11.32 13.10 3.83
C ASP A 129 -12.47 12.09 3.97
N PHE A 130 -13.15 11.80 2.87
CA PHE A 130 -14.24 10.82 2.82
C PHE A 130 -13.77 9.43 3.25
N THR A 131 -12.62 8.97 2.75
CA THR A 131 -12.04 7.67 3.10
C THR A 131 -11.70 7.59 4.59
N ALA A 132 -11.04 8.61 5.14
CA ALA A 132 -10.68 8.68 6.55
C ALA A 132 -11.92 8.64 7.45
N GLN A 133 -12.96 9.40 7.13
CA GLN A 133 -14.23 9.39 7.85
C GLN A 133 -14.96 8.05 7.76
N THR A 134 -15.00 7.44 6.56
CA THR A 134 -15.66 6.15 6.34
C THR A 134 -15.00 5.03 7.12
N LEU A 135 -13.68 5.03 7.21
CA LEU A 135 -12.90 4.04 7.92
C LEU A 135 -12.67 4.39 9.41
N MET A 136 -13.15 5.55 9.87
CA MET A 136 -12.88 6.08 11.22
C MET A 136 -11.38 6.14 11.55
N MET A 137 -10.56 6.47 10.56
CA MET A 137 -9.10 6.58 10.67
C MET A 137 -8.68 8.05 10.63
N GLU A 138 -7.52 8.34 11.20
CA GLU A 138 -6.91 9.65 11.02
C GLU A 138 -6.55 9.89 9.55
N ARG A 139 -6.94 11.07 9.06
CA ARG A 139 -6.55 11.49 7.73
C ARG A 139 -5.03 11.61 7.63
N GLY A 140 -4.45 11.09 6.57
CA GLY A 140 -3.04 11.30 6.25
C GLY A 140 -2.71 12.79 6.12
N ASN A 141 -1.53 13.17 6.58
CA ASN A 141 -1.08 14.56 6.62
C ASN A 141 -1.11 15.23 5.24
N ASN A 142 -1.56 16.49 5.21
CA ASN A 142 -1.47 17.29 4.01
C ASN A 142 0.02 17.51 3.63
N TYR A 143 0.35 17.30 2.35
CA TYR A 143 1.69 17.47 1.79
C TYR A 143 2.36 18.81 2.18
N GLN A 144 1.58 19.87 2.41
CA GLN A 144 2.11 21.17 2.82
C GLN A 144 2.65 21.21 4.25
N VAL A 145 2.19 20.34 5.13
CA VAL A 145 2.59 20.31 6.55
C VAL A 145 3.87 19.49 6.77
N LYS A 146 4.16 18.55 5.88
CA LYS A 146 5.39 17.73 5.97
C LYS A 146 6.12 17.71 4.62
N LYS A 147 7.00 18.70 4.39
CA LYS A 147 7.97 18.70 3.28
C LYS A 147 8.87 17.44 3.26
N SER A 148 8.81 16.61 4.29
CA SER A 148 9.68 15.43 4.49
C SER A 148 9.02 14.07 4.20
N ALA A 149 7.74 14.02 3.89
CA ALA A 149 7.06 12.75 3.61
C ALA A 149 7.18 12.35 2.12
N LYS A 150 8.42 12.31 1.60
CA LYS A 150 8.68 11.63 0.33
C LYS A 150 8.37 10.16 0.50
N ARG A 151 7.55 9.60 -0.39
CA ARG A 151 7.39 8.15 -0.49
C ARG A 151 8.75 7.55 -0.82
N LEU A 152 9.31 6.80 0.12
CA LEU A 152 10.57 6.11 -0.06
C LEU A 152 10.29 4.76 -0.71
N ASP A 153 11.12 4.36 -1.66
CA ASP A 153 11.16 2.96 -2.06
C ASP A 153 11.80 2.09 -0.95
N THR A 154 11.75 0.78 -1.12
CA THR A 154 12.29 -0.15 -0.11
C THR A 154 13.77 0.09 0.20
N HIS A 155 14.57 0.42 -0.82
CA HIS A 155 16.00 0.67 -0.66
C HIS A 155 16.26 1.99 0.08
N GLU A 156 15.60 3.08 -0.32
CA GLU A 156 15.67 4.39 0.35
C GLU A 156 15.22 4.29 1.81
N PHE A 157 14.14 3.54 2.09
CA PHE A 157 13.65 3.31 3.45
C PHE A 157 14.71 2.62 4.33
N LYS A 158 15.31 1.53 3.85
CA LYS A 158 16.37 0.81 4.57
C LYS A 158 17.60 1.68 4.83
N ALA A 159 18.07 2.41 3.82
CA ALA A 159 19.20 3.31 3.96
C ALA A 159 18.95 4.43 4.98
N ARG A 160 17.70 4.94 5.04
CA ARG A 160 17.29 5.90 6.06
C ARG A 160 17.29 5.27 7.45
N LYS A 161 16.71 4.09 7.62
CA LYS A 161 16.65 3.39 8.91
C LYS A 161 18.02 3.00 9.44
N LYS A 162 18.93 2.56 8.58
CA LYS A 162 20.31 2.29 8.95
C LYS A 162 20.97 3.54 9.53
N ARG A 163 20.87 4.68 8.86
CA ARG A 163 21.42 5.97 9.35
C ARG A 163 20.80 6.42 10.69
N GLU A 164 19.48 6.24 10.87
CA GLU A 164 18.79 6.56 12.13
C GLU A 164 19.30 5.71 13.31
N ASN A 165 19.69 4.45 13.05
CA ASN A 165 20.24 3.55 14.07
C ASN A 165 21.72 3.83 14.39
N GLU A 166 22.51 4.33 13.44
CA GLU A 166 23.93 4.68 13.62
C GLU A 166 24.12 5.96 14.46
N VAL A 167 23.08 6.79 14.60
CA VAL A 167 23.11 8.07 15.36
C VAL A 167 22.61 7.90 16.82
N LYS A 168 22.11 6.72 17.18
CA LYS A 168 21.70 6.37 18.55
C LYS A 168 22.80 5.63 19.29
#